data_faf9e0462eb94e15bd18c8c789f8a38d
#
_entry.id   faf9e0462eb94e15bd18c8c789f8a38d
#
_cell.length_a   1.000
_cell.length_b   1.000
_cell.length_c   1.000
_cell.angle_alpha   90.00
_cell.angle_beta   90.00
_cell.angle_gamma   90.00
#
_symmetry.space_group_name_H-M   'P 1'
#
loop_
_entity.id
_entity.type
_entity.pdbx_description
1 polymer ?
#
loop_
_entity_poly.entity_id
_entity_poly.type
_entity_poly.pdbx_seq_one_letter_code
_entity_poly.pdbx_strand_id
1 'polypeptide(L)'
;LLVIPPGLSKEWKEGNIVSLSNIKSLPRFQELCEKYNFIPTYLITDEVATDSFSIDLLSNWQDLKKAEVGSHLHPWTSPSLVDRLKGEHVFPSELTREEFKKALTDLTDSIESGFKIKPTSYRAGRWGFNNMQIKVLEELGYIVDCSVSPKIDWRNTVGKKNSNGGPDFRGLKTRPYYFSDSKVLEVPITILYTGLFSKVDGYMEKLFSKMDDGFLKRVFNRLFFQMKWTRVFPESSVSDWKRILKTAQKNNLPVIEFMIHSSELSSGTSPYTKTPESVERVYRELENMFRIFSEAGLVGIGLSDFARN
;
A
#
# COMPACT_ATOMS: atom_id res chain seq x y z
N LEU A 1 -7.32 -4.31 -3.91
CA LEU A 1 -6.25 -4.95 -4.69
C LEU A 1 -5.93 -6.32 -4.17
N LEU A 2 -5.92 -7.34 -5.01
CA LEU A 2 -5.51 -8.67 -4.62
C LEU A 2 -3.99 -8.76 -4.62
N VAL A 3 -3.34 -8.76 -3.47
CA VAL A 3 -2.05 -9.42 -3.34
C VAL A 3 -2.37 -10.91 -3.27
N ILE A 4 -2.16 -11.65 -4.38
CA ILE A 4 -2.34 -13.09 -4.43
C ILE A 4 -1.22 -13.71 -3.60
N PRO A 5 -1.53 -14.44 -2.51
CA PRO A 5 -0.51 -15.21 -1.81
C PRO A 5 0.15 -16.22 -2.75
N PRO A 6 1.42 -16.57 -2.57
CA PRO A 6 2.06 -17.64 -3.32
C PRO A 6 1.20 -18.92 -3.22
N GLY A 7 0.67 -19.39 -4.35
CA GLY A 7 -0.19 -20.59 -4.41
C GLY A 7 -1.60 -20.38 -4.96
N LEU A 8 -2.13 -19.14 -4.98
CA LEU A 8 -3.45 -18.84 -5.56
C LEU A 8 -3.41 -18.41 -7.04
N SER A 9 -2.24 -18.34 -7.65
CA SER A 9 -2.06 -17.97 -9.07
C SER A 9 -2.75 -18.91 -10.09
N LYS A 10 -3.29 -20.05 -9.62
CA LYS A 10 -4.01 -21.00 -10.49
C LYS A 10 -5.50 -20.69 -10.70
N GLU A 11 -6.07 -19.75 -9.94
CA GLU A 11 -7.52 -19.43 -10.01
C GLU A 11 -7.83 -18.15 -10.82
N TRP A 12 -6.83 -17.40 -11.25
CA TRP A 12 -7.01 -16.29 -12.17
C TRP A 12 -7.01 -16.81 -13.60
N LYS A 13 -8.19 -17.24 -14.06
CA LYS A 13 -8.41 -17.57 -15.46
C LYS A 13 -8.71 -16.30 -16.24
N GLU A 14 -8.26 -16.29 -17.51
CA GLU A 14 -8.65 -15.31 -18.52
C GLU A 14 -10.16 -15.06 -18.47
N GLY A 15 -10.56 -13.80 -18.36
CA GLY A 15 -11.97 -13.39 -18.39
C GLY A 15 -12.59 -12.96 -17.06
N ASN A 16 -11.85 -12.84 -15.96
CA ASN A 16 -12.38 -12.24 -14.75
C ASN A 16 -12.60 -10.74 -14.98
N ILE A 17 -13.86 -10.35 -15.12
CA ILE A 17 -14.28 -8.95 -15.12
C ILE A 17 -13.79 -8.33 -13.81
N VAL A 18 -13.06 -7.23 -13.91
CA VAL A 18 -12.68 -6.43 -12.73
C VAL A 18 -13.97 -5.95 -12.07
N SER A 19 -14.26 -6.48 -10.89
CA SER A 19 -15.44 -6.09 -10.13
C SER A 19 -15.10 -4.93 -9.20
N LEU A 20 -15.85 -3.83 -9.34
CA LEU A 20 -15.79 -2.68 -8.42
C LEU A 20 -16.79 -2.79 -7.26
N SER A 21 -17.39 -3.98 -7.07
CA SER A 21 -18.37 -4.19 -5.99
C SER A 21 -17.85 -3.88 -4.58
N ASN A 22 -16.56 -4.04 -4.37
CA ASN A 22 -15.87 -3.70 -3.12
C ASN A 22 -15.87 -2.19 -2.80
N ILE A 23 -16.02 -1.31 -3.79
CA ILE A 23 -16.13 0.15 -3.57
C ILE A 23 -17.37 0.47 -2.74
N LYS A 24 -18.45 -0.30 -2.89
CA LYS A 24 -19.68 -0.15 -2.10
C LYS A 24 -19.47 -0.37 -0.59
N SER A 25 -18.35 -0.95 -0.17
CA SER A 25 -18.01 -1.16 1.23
C SER A 25 -17.16 -0.02 1.83
N LEU A 26 -16.69 0.93 1.00
CA LEU A 26 -15.89 2.07 1.46
C LEU A 26 -16.63 3.01 2.43
N PRO A 27 -17.96 3.28 2.29
CA PRO A 27 -18.64 4.16 3.23
C PRO A 27 -18.47 3.74 4.70
N ARG A 28 -18.59 2.45 5.01
CA ARG A 28 -18.38 1.95 6.37
C ARG A 28 -16.94 2.18 6.86
N PHE A 29 -15.95 2.03 5.98
CA PHE A 29 -14.55 2.30 6.32
C PHE A 29 -14.31 3.81 6.51
N GLN A 30 -14.91 4.64 5.67
CA GLN A 30 -14.84 6.09 5.79
C GLN A 30 -15.45 6.58 7.12
N GLU A 31 -16.63 6.06 7.49
CA GLU A 31 -17.27 6.34 8.78
C GLU A 31 -16.36 5.97 9.97
N LEU A 32 -15.67 4.83 9.87
CA LEU A 32 -14.70 4.43 10.89
C LEU A 32 -13.51 5.40 10.95
N CYS A 33 -12.98 5.83 9.80
CA CYS A 33 -11.92 6.84 9.75
C CYS A 33 -12.39 8.17 10.38
N GLU A 34 -13.57 8.66 10.03
CA GLU A 34 -14.13 9.90 10.56
C GLU A 34 -14.38 9.83 12.07
N LYS A 35 -14.82 8.67 12.59
CA LYS A 35 -15.00 8.44 14.04
C LYS A 35 -13.72 8.71 14.84
N TYR A 36 -12.55 8.46 14.26
CA TYR A 36 -11.25 8.65 14.91
C TYR A 36 -10.48 9.87 14.38
N ASN A 37 -11.10 10.72 13.57
CA ASN A 37 -10.47 11.87 12.90
C ASN A 37 -9.25 11.46 12.05
N PHE A 38 -9.35 10.36 11.35
CA PHE A 38 -8.33 9.90 10.40
C PHE A 38 -8.76 10.23 8.97
N ILE A 39 -7.84 10.83 8.20
CA ILE A 39 -8.05 11.18 6.80
C ILE A 39 -7.37 10.11 5.94
N PRO A 40 -8.11 9.17 5.32
CA PRO A 40 -7.52 8.16 4.46
C PRO A 40 -7.08 8.75 3.11
N THR A 41 -6.01 8.19 2.53
CA THR A 41 -5.65 8.39 1.12
C THR A 41 -6.15 7.19 0.32
N TYR A 42 -7.12 7.41 -0.55
CA TYR A 42 -7.62 6.42 -1.50
C TYR A 42 -6.75 6.41 -2.74
N LEU A 43 -5.90 5.41 -2.86
CA LEU A 43 -5.03 5.22 -4.01
C LEU A 43 -5.77 4.38 -5.05
N ILE A 44 -6.19 5.00 -6.15
CA ILE A 44 -7.14 4.44 -7.12
C ILE A 44 -6.47 4.03 -8.43
N THR A 45 -7.04 3.01 -9.06
CA THR A 45 -6.63 2.48 -10.36
C THR A 45 -7.47 3.07 -11.50
N ASP A 46 -7.08 2.79 -12.76
CA ASP A 46 -7.79 3.29 -13.96
C ASP A 46 -9.29 2.96 -13.93
N GLU A 47 -9.66 1.75 -13.52
CA GLU A 47 -11.06 1.30 -13.47
C GLU A 47 -11.88 2.12 -12.47
N VAL A 48 -11.29 2.47 -11.33
CA VAL A 48 -11.94 3.31 -10.31
C VAL A 48 -12.01 4.76 -10.77
N ALA A 49 -10.97 5.23 -11.47
CA ALA A 49 -10.87 6.59 -11.97
C ALA A 49 -11.89 6.92 -13.07
N THR A 50 -12.48 5.89 -13.69
CA THR A 50 -13.45 6.03 -14.80
C THR A 50 -14.87 5.57 -14.44
N ASP A 51 -15.07 4.99 -13.24
CA ASP A 51 -16.39 4.55 -12.78
C ASP A 51 -17.15 5.69 -12.11
N SER A 52 -18.34 6.01 -12.64
CA SER A 52 -19.15 7.15 -12.18
C SER A 52 -19.52 7.06 -10.71
N PHE A 53 -19.90 5.88 -10.20
CA PHE A 53 -20.22 5.69 -8.79
C PHE A 53 -18.99 5.96 -7.88
N SER A 54 -17.83 5.48 -8.28
CA SER A 54 -16.58 5.68 -7.55
C SER A 54 -16.17 7.15 -7.54
N ILE A 55 -16.31 7.84 -8.69
CA ILE A 55 -16.03 9.27 -8.82
C ILE A 55 -16.94 10.06 -7.89
N ASP A 56 -18.23 9.86 -7.96
CA ASP A 56 -19.20 10.60 -7.12
C ASP A 56 -18.92 10.39 -5.62
N LEU A 57 -18.68 9.16 -5.22
CA LEU A 57 -18.44 8.79 -3.83
C LEU A 57 -17.15 9.41 -3.28
N LEU A 58 -16.04 9.22 -3.98
CA LEU A 58 -14.72 9.66 -3.50
C LEU A 58 -14.52 11.17 -3.65
N SER A 59 -15.07 11.80 -4.72
CA SER A 59 -15.03 13.26 -4.88
C SER A 59 -15.74 13.97 -3.73
N ASN A 60 -16.90 13.45 -3.31
CA ASN A 60 -17.61 14.03 -2.16
C ASN A 60 -16.74 14.05 -0.89
N TRP A 61 -16.01 12.99 -0.60
CA TRP A 61 -15.09 12.97 0.56
C TRP A 61 -13.85 13.85 0.37
N GLN A 62 -13.32 13.89 -0.86
CA GLN A 62 -12.20 14.76 -1.22
C GLN A 62 -12.57 16.24 -1.06
N ASP A 63 -13.73 16.67 -1.57
CA ASP A 63 -14.22 18.06 -1.50
C ASP A 63 -14.48 18.50 -0.06
N LEU A 64 -14.96 17.57 0.76
CA LEU A 64 -15.15 17.79 2.21
C LEU A 64 -13.85 17.70 3.02
N LYS A 65 -12.71 17.45 2.38
CA LYS A 65 -11.40 17.22 3.02
C LYS A 65 -11.41 16.07 4.04
N LYS A 66 -12.24 15.09 3.81
CA LYS A 66 -12.38 13.89 4.64
C LYS A 66 -11.54 12.72 4.10
N ALA A 67 -11.07 12.84 2.87
CA ALA A 67 -10.18 11.87 2.22
C ALA A 67 -9.25 12.59 1.23
N GLU A 68 -8.18 11.92 0.85
CA GLU A 68 -7.32 12.24 -0.27
C GLU A 68 -7.50 11.20 -1.36
N VAL A 69 -7.49 11.61 -2.63
CA VAL A 69 -7.44 10.72 -3.79
C VAL A 69 -6.05 10.78 -4.43
N GLY A 70 -5.40 9.62 -4.55
CA GLY A 70 -4.08 9.46 -5.18
C GLY A 70 -4.10 8.32 -6.20
N SER A 71 -2.96 8.08 -6.84
CA SER A 71 -2.80 7.15 -7.95
C SER A 71 -2.24 5.79 -7.54
N HIS A 72 -2.77 4.72 -8.14
CA HIS A 72 -2.30 3.35 -7.97
C HIS A 72 -2.21 2.61 -9.31
N LEU A 73 -1.04 2.58 -9.92
CA LEU A 73 -0.87 2.01 -11.25
C LEU A 73 -0.81 0.48 -11.22
N HIS A 74 -1.76 -0.14 -11.93
CA HIS A 74 -1.73 -1.55 -12.32
C HIS A 74 -1.47 -1.67 -13.81
N PRO A 75 -0.29 -2.12 -14.26
CA PRO A 75 -0.01 -2.20 -15.69
C PRO A 75 -1.03 -3.01 -16.50
N TRP A 76 -1.57 -4.07 -15.94
CA TRP A 76 -2.50 -4.99 -16.61
C TRP A 76 -3.93 -4.47 -16.76
N THR A 77 -4.28 -3.37 -16.11
CA THR A 77 -5.57 -2.68 -16.25
C THR A 77 -5.43 -1.32 -16.93
N SER A 78 -4.19 -0.86 -17.14
CA SER A 78 -3.91 0.40 -17.82
C SER A 78 -4.35 0.32 -19.29
N PRO A 79 -5.20 1.26 -19.76
CA PRO A 79 -5.68 1.28 -21.14
C PRO A 79 -4.56 1.25 -22.19
N SER A 80 -3.43 1.89 -21.90
CA SER A 80 -2.28 1.94 -22.83
C SER A 80 -1.44 0.66 -22.84
N LEU A 81 -1.64 -0.27 -21.92
CA LEU A 81 -0.80 -1.46 -21.78
C LEU A 81 -1.57 -2.78 -21.84
N VAL A 82 -2.88 -2.77 -21.61
CA VAL A 82 -3.70 -4.00 -21.48
C VAL A 82 -3.58 -4.92 -22.68
N ASP A 83 -3.63 -4.41 -23.92
CA ASP A 83 -3.52 -5.19 -25.14
C ASP A 83 -2.14 -5.81 -25.32
N ARG A 84 -1.08 -5.09 -24.92
CA ARG A 84 0.29 -5.59 -25.00
C ARG A 84 0.57 -6.66 -23.94
N LEU A 85 0.04 -6.46 -22.75
CA LEU A 85 0.31 -7.35 -21.61
C LEU A 85 -0.54 -8.62 -21.64
N LYS A 86 -1.65 -8.64 -22.37
CA LYS A 86 -2.52 -9.83 -22.57
C LYS A 86 -2.80 -10.58 -21.28
N GLY A 87 -3.08 -9.85 -20.19
CA GLY A 87 -3.37 -10.42 -18.88
C GLY A 87 -2.12 -10.77 -18.03
N GLU A 88 -0.90 -10.52 -18.50
CA GLU A 88 0.29 -10.66 -17.65
C GLU A 88 0.27 -9.63 -16.51
N HIS A 89 0.37 -10.09 -15.27
CA HIS A 89 0.40 -9.25 -14.08
C HIS A 89 1.83 -8.79 -13.77
N VAL A 90 2.38 -7.96 -14.66
CA VAL A 90 3.74 -7.41 -14.50
C VAL A 90 3.80 -6.40 -13.36
N PHE A 91 4.98 -6.24 -12.76
CA PHE A 91 5.24 -5.15 -11.83
C PHE A 91 5.41 -3.84 -12.60
N PRO A 92 4.98 -2.69 -12.08
CA PRO A 92 5.33 -1.39 -12.67
C PRO A 92 6.84 -1.19 -12.85
N SER A 93 7.67 -1.81 -12.00
CA SER A 93 9.14 -1.79 -12.12
C SER A 93 9.70 -2.60 -13.29
N GLU A 94 8.88 -3.42 -13.97
CA GLU A 94 9.25 -4.21 -15.15
C GLU A 94 8.90 -3.51 -16.48
N LEU A 95 8.28 -2.34 -16.40
CA LEU A 95 7.98 -1.48 -17.56
C LEU A 95 9.24 -0.70 -17.96
N THR A 96 9.31 -0.35 -19.25
CA THR A 96 10.26 0.70 -19.68
C THR A 96 9.82 2.06 -19.11
N ARG A 97 10.74 3.02 -19.12
CA ARG A 97 10.43 4.38 -18.64
C ARG A 97 9.27 5.01 -19.44
N GLU A 98 9.26 4.82 -20.75
CA GLU A 98 8.24 5.33 -21.67
C GLU A 98 6.89 4.70 -21.39
N GLU A 99 6.84 3.37 -21.23
CA GLU A 99 5.62 2.65 -20.89
C GLU A 99 5.07 3.07 -19.52
N PHE A 100 5.93 3.17 -18.52
CA PHE A 100 5.54 3.61 -17.19
C PHE A 100 5.02 5.05 -17.21
N LYS A 101 5.75 5.97 -17.90
CA LYS A 101 5.33 7.36 -18.03
C LYS A 101 3.98 7.49 -18.74
N LYS A 102 3.80 6.77 -19.86
CA LYS A 102 2.52 6.78 -20.60
C LYS A 102 1.37 6.30 -19.72
N ALA A 103 1.51 5.13 -19.11
CA ALA A 103 0.45 4.55 -18.29
C ALA A 103 0.11 5.42 -17.06
N LEU A 104 1.13 6.00 -16.41
CA LEU A 104 0.89 6.89 -15.27
C LEU A 104 0.31 8.24 -15.69
N THR A 105 0.66 8.77 -16.87
CA THR A 105 0.03 9.96 -17.43
C THR A 105 -1.44 9.70 -17.68
N ASP A 106 -1.79 8.59 -18.36
CA ASP A 106 -3.19 8.23 -18.65
C ASP A 106 -4.01 8.13 -17.35
N LEU A 107 -3.48 7.47 -16.31
CA LEU A 107 -4.14 7.39 -15.01
C LEU A 107 -4.28 8.77 -14.33
N THR A 108 -3.24 9.60 -14.40
CA THR A 108 -3.27 10.98 -13.86
C THR A 108 -4.35 11.80 -14.53
N ASP A 109 -4.41 11.76 -15.86
CA ASP A 109 -5.40 12.49 -16.68
C ASP A 109 -6.82 11.99 -16.39
N SER A 110 -7.00 10.68 -16.22
CA SER A 110 -8.29 10.09 -15.84
C SER A 110 -8.76 10.58 -14.46
N ILE A 111 -7.86 10.63 -13.48
CA ILE A 111 -8.16 11.15 -12.15
C ILE A 111 -8.47 12.66 -12.24
N GLU A 112 -7.67 13.43 -12.94
CA GLU A 112 -7.88 14.88 -13.09
C GLU A 112 -9.21 15.17 -13.79
N SER A 113 -9.54 14.41 -14.81
CA SER A 113 -10.81 14.53 -15.52
C SER A 113 -12.02 14.17 -14.65
N GLY A 114 -11.97 13.04 -13.94
CA GLY A 114 -13.06 12.56 -13.09
C GLY A 114 -13.25 13.38 -11.82
N PHE A 115 -12.17 13.55 -11.06
CA PHE A 115 -12.20 14.12 -9.71
C PHE A 115 -11.92 15.62 -9.65
N LYS A 116 -11.57 16.26 -10.78
CA LYS A 116 -11.23 17.69 -10.87
C LYS A 116 -10.06 18.10 -9.96
N ILE A 117 -9.21 17.15 -9.60
CA ILE A 117 -7.98 17.36 -8.83
C ILE A 117 -6.82 16.66 -9.52
N LYS A 118 -5.62 17.23 -9.41
CA LYS A 118 -4.40 16.54 -9.84
C LYS A 118 -3.88 15.69 -8.67
N PRO A 119 -3.74 14.35 -8.84
CA PRO A 119 -3.22 13.51 -7.78
C PRO A 119 -1.74 13.83 -7.53
N THR A 120 -1.33 13.85 -6.27
CA THR A 120 0.05 14.14 -5.86
C THR A 120 0.67 13.04 -5.00
N SER A 121 -0.11 12.00 -4.66
CA SER A 121 0.36 10.78 -3.98
C SER A 121 0.26 9.56 -4.90
N TYR A 122 1.23 8.66 -4.78
CA TYR A 122 1.37 7.48 -5.62
C TYR A 122 1.72 6.23 -4.82
N ARG A 123 1.24 5.08 -5.30
CA ARG A 123 1.71 3.74 -4.92
C ARG A 123 1.78 2.84 -6.14
N ALA A 124 2.94 2.19 -6.33
CA ALA A 124 3.09 1.19 -7.37
C ALA A 124 2.26 -0.07 -7.06
N GLY A 125 1.57 -0.58 -8.07
CA GLY A 125 0.87 -1.86 -7.98
C GLY A 125 1.81 -2.98 -7.56
N ARG A 126 1.35 -3.86 -6.66
CA ARG A 126 2.13 -4.98 -6.15
C ARG A 126 3.49 -4.58 -5.55
N TRP A 127 3.64 -3.36 -5.05
CA TRP A 127 4.91 -2.81 -4.55
C TRP A 127 6.01 -2.73 -5.62
N GLY A 128 5.65 -2.72 -6.90
CA GLY A 128 6.56 -2.79 -8.04
C GLY A 128 7.29 -1.49 -8.33
N PHE A 129 8.09 -1.00 -7.39
CA PHE A 129 8.77 0.29 -7.47
C PHE A 129 10.28 0.14 -7.70
N ASN A 130 10.85 1.08 -8.47
CA ASN A 130 12.28 1.22 -8.66
C ASN A 130 12.68 2.68 -8.93
N ASN A 131 13.99 2.97 -8.91
CA ASN A 131 14.52 4.32 -9.06
C ASN A 131 14.16 5.02 -10.38
N MET A 132 13.89 4.27 -11.45
CA MET A 132 13.47 4.86 -12.74
C MET A 132 12.16 5.62 -12.61
N GLN A 133 11.25 5.12 -11.77
CA GLN A 133 9.92 5.71 -11.58
C GLN A 133 9.98 7.09 -10.89
N ILE A 134 10.97 7.33 -10.04
CA ILE A 134 11.09 8.57 -9.25
C ILE A 134 11.09 9.82 -10.14
N LYS A 135 11.88 9.81 -11.21
CA LYS A 135 11.96 10.95 -12.12
C LYS A 135 10.65 11.15 -12.89
N VAL A 136 9.95 10.08 -13.22
CA VAL A 136 8.64 10.18 -13.88
C VAL A 136 7.58 10.74 -12.92
N LEU A 137 7.58 10.29 -11.66
CA LEU A 137 6.71 10.85 -10.62
C LEU A 137 6.92 12.36 -10.48
N GLU A 138 8.18 12.78 -10.39
CA GLU A 138 8.55 14.19 -10.27
C GLU A 138 8.11 15.01 -11.50
N GLU A 139 8.32 14.50 -12.72
CA GLU A 139 7.89 15.12 -13.97
C GLU A 139 6.37 15.30 -14.07
N LEU A 140 5.60 14.38 -13.51
CA LEU A 140 4.14 14.44 -13.49
C LEU A 140 3.58 15.24 -12.29
N GLY A 141 4.45 15.69 -11.37
CA GLY A 141 4.08 16.55 -10.24
C GLY A 141 3.64 15.78 -8.99
N TYR A 142 3.95 14.49 -8.89
CA TYR A 142 3.81 13.76 -7.63
C TYR A 142 4.82 14.24 -6.60
N ILE A 143 4.41 14.33 -5.34
CA ILE A 143 5.26 14.79 -4.24
C ILE A 143 5.53 13.70 -3.20
N VAL A 144 4.72 12.64 -3.19
CA VAL A 144 4.88 11.53 -2.26
C VAL A 144 4.64 10.19 -2.96
N ASP A 145 5.53 9.26 -2.67
CA ASP A 145 5.40 7.82 -2.98
C ASP A 145 5.29 7.02 -1.69
N CYS A 146 4.50 5.95 -1.70
CA CYS A 146 4.39 5.04 -0.58
C CYS A 146 4.49 3.57 -1.05
N SER A 147 5.36 3.32 -2.03
CA SER A 147 5.51 2.00 -2.66
C SER A 147 6.49 1.08 -1.96
N VAL A 148 7.36 1.59 -1.10
CA VAL A 148 8.37 0.75 -0.45
C VAL A 148 7.77 -0.02 0.72
N SER A 149 7.97 -1.35 0.71
CA SER A 149 7.70 -2.23 1.85
C SER A 149 9.03 -2.71 2.47
N PRO A 150 9.59 -1.96 3.43
CA PRO A 150 10.93 -2.24 3.95
C PRO A 150 11.04 -3.65 4.50
N LYS A 151 12.22 -4.27 4.44
CA LYS A 151 12.53 -5.62 4.94
C LYS A 151 11.97 -6.77 4.10
N ILE A 152 11.20 -6.48 3.04
CA ILE A 152 10.55 -7.49 2.22
C ILE A 152 11.30 -7.69 0.91
N ASP A 153 11.40 -8.96 0.51
CA ASP A 153 11.95 -9.40 -0.77
C ASP A 153 10.82 -9.95 -1.65
N TRP A 154 10.50 -9.25 -2.74
CA TRP A 154 9.47 -9.64 -3.68
C TRP A 154 10.01 -10.40 -4.90
N ARG A 155 11.33 -10.67 -4.99
CA ARG A 155 11.97 -11.32 -6.17
C ARG A 155 11.39 -12.71 -6.45
N ASN A 156 10.91 -13.43 -5.45
CA ASN A 156 10.26 -14.72 -5.63
C ASN A 156 8.77 -14.63 -6.00
N THR A 157 8.25 -13.42 -6.21
CA THR A 157 6.86 -13.21 -6.60
C THR A 157 6.77 -13.11 -8.13
N VAL A 158 5.88 -13.89 -8.73
CA VAL A 158 5.73 -13.93 -10.20
C VAL A 158 5.33 -12.56 -10.74
N GLY A 159 6.13 -12.05 -11.68
CA GLY A 159 5.89 -10.83 -12.46
C GLY A 159 5.75 -11.16 -13.95
N LYS A 160 6.46 -10.43 -14.81
CA LYS A 160 6.58 -10.73 -16.23
C LYS A 160 7.20 -12.13 -16.41
N LYS A 161 6.75 -12.85 -17.44
CA LYS A 161 7.33 -14.16 -17.79
C LYS A 161 8.84 -14.05 -17.99
N ASN A 162 9.58 -14.93 -17.33
CA ASN A 162 11.06 -14.96 -17.34
C ASN A 162 11.74 -13.74 -16.70
N SER A 163 11.06 -12.97 -15.86
CA SER A 163 11.68 -11.89 -15.08
C SER A 163 12.19 -12.37 -13.72
N ASN A 164 12.93 -11.48 -13.04
CA ASN A 164 13.44 -11.71 -11.69
C ASN A 164 12.38 -11.49 -10.59
N GLY A 165 11.10 -11.31 -10.95
CA GLY A 165 10.04 -11.00 -10.01
C GLY A 165 10.04 -9.54 -9.55
N GLY A 166 9.46 -9.28 -8.37
CA GLY A 166 9.36 -7.94 -7.80
C GLY A 166 10.66 -7.40 -7.21
N PRO A 167 10.64 -6.19 -6.67
CA PRO A 167 11.82 -5.55 -6.08
C PRO A 167 12.25 -6.18 -4.75
N ASP A 168 13.52 -5.99 -4.42
CA ASP A 168 14.08 -6.31 -3.10
C ASP A 168 14.19 -5.03 -2.26
N PHE A 169 13.35 -4.91 -1.25
CA PHE A 169 13.35 -3.76 -0.33
C PHE A 169 14.06 -4.03 0.99
N ARG A 170 14.77 -5.15 1.10
CA ARG A 170 15.56 -5.48 2.29
C ARG A 170 16.68 -4.45 2.47
N GLY A 171 16.76 -3.88 3.65
CA GLY A 171 17.76 -2.87 3.98
C GLY A 171 17.41 -1.44 3.56
N LEU A 172 16.24 -1.20 2.94
CA LEU A 172 15.72 0.16 2.77
C LEU A 172 15.20 0.70 4.10
N LYS A 173 15.13 2.04 4.20
CA LYS A 173 14.71 2.73 5.42
C LYS A 173 13.23 2.50 5.72
N THR A 174 12.89 2.43 7.00
CA THR A 174 11.50 2.42 7.49
C THR A 174 10.96 3.83 7.71
N ARG A 175 11.84 4.79 7.98
CA ARG A 175 11.47 6.20 8.11
C ARG A 175 11.21 6.83 6.75
N PRO A 176 10.34 7.85 6.65
CA PRO A 176 10.25 8.65 5.44
C PRO A 176 11.61 9.21 5.02
N TYR A 177 11.85 9.27 3.73
CA TYR A 177 13.09 9.80 3.16
C TYR A 177 12.89 10.30 1.73
N TYR A 178 13.70 11.26 1.33
CA TYR A 178 13.80 11.64 -0.07
C TYR A 178 14.79 10.74 -0.81
N PHE A 179 14.46 10.38 -2.03
CA PHE A 179 15.43 9.77 -2.93
C PHE A 179 16.50 10.77 -3.35
N SER A 180 17.70 10.28 -3.69
CA SER A 180 18.77 11.14 -4.16
C SER A 180 18.30 11.97 -5.35
N ASP A 181 18.56 13.28 -5.30
CA ASP A 181 18.25 14.25 -6.35
C ASP A 181 16.77 14.29 -6.76
N SER A 182 15.85 14.06 -5.82
CA SER A 182 14.41 14.14 -6.04
C SER A 182 13.70 14.90 -4.93
N LYS A 183 12.58 15.51 -5.30
CA LYS A 183 11.64 16.16 -4.37
C LYS A 183 10.49 15.23 -3.96
N VAL A 184 10.44 14.01 -4.46
CA VAL A 184 9.43 13.01 -4.10
C VAL A 184 9.83 12.40 -2.76
N LEU A 185 8.95 12.52 -1.77
CA LEU A 185 9.11 11.89 -0.46
C LEU A 185 8.62 10.44 -0.53
N GLU A 186 9.47 9.50 -0.16
CA GLU A 186 9.03 8.12 0.13
C GLU A 186 8.50 8.04 1.56
N VAL A 187 7.28 7.58 1.70
CA VAL A 187 6.64 7.23 2.99
C VAL A 187 6.39 5.73 3.02
N PRO A 188 7.36 4.92 3.46
CA PRO A 188 7.24 3.47 3.41
C PRO A 188 6.12 2.95 4.31
N ILE A 189 5.45 1.85 3.89
CA ILE A 189 4.56 1.17 4.82
C ILE A 189 5.31 0.80 6.10
N THR A 190 4.69 1.05 7.24
CA THR A 190 5.37 0.80 8.52
C THR A 190 5.45 -0.71 8.80
N ILE A 191 6.66 -1.25 8.63
CA ILE A 191 7.02 -2.62 8.98
C ILE A 191 8.13 -2.55 10.03
N LEU A 192 7.85 -3.05 11.24
CA LEU A 192 8.74 -2.95 12.39
C LEU A 192 9.16 -4.31 12.93
N TYR A 193 10.37 -4.41 13.41
CA TYR A 193 10.74 -5.45 14.36
C TYR A 193 10.38 -4.96 15.77
N THR A 194 9.49 -5.66 16.45
CA THR A 194 8.94 -5.27 17.76
C THR A 194 9.50 -6.08 18.91
N GLY A 195 10.44 -6.97 18.63
CA GLY A 195 11.13 -7.82 19.62
C GLY A 195 12.31 -7.14 20.30
N LEU A 196 13.29 -7.95 20.72
CA LEU A 196 14.48 -7.48 21.41
C LEU A 196 15.32 -6.49 20.58
N PHE A 197 15.48 -6.78 19.27
CA PHE A 197 16.21 -5.94 18.32
C PHE A 197 15.26 -4.99 17.58
N SER A 198 14.61 -4.09 18.30
CA SER A 198 13.57 -3.18 17.80
C SER A 198 14.08 -1.78 17.44
N LYS A 199 15.40 -1.59 17.25
CA LYS A 199 15.95 -0.29 16.82
C LYS A 199 15.72 -0.12 15.31
N VAL A 200 14.86 0.82 14.94
CA VAL A 200 14.52 1.12 13.54
C VAL A 200 15.72 1.68 12.79
N ASP A 201 15.93 1.17 11.58
CA ASP A 201 17.08 1.48 10.71
C ASP A 201 18.44 1.20 11.35
N GLY A 202 18.47 0.35 12.37
CA GLY A 202 19.68 -0.04 13.10
C GLY A 202 20.49 -1.12 12.38
N TYR A 203 21.73 -1.33 12.82
CA TYR A 203 22.64 -2.32 12.21
C TYR A 203 22.07 -3.75 12.25
N MET A 204 21.54 -4.19 13.39
CA MET A 204 20.97 -5.54 13.54
C MET A 204 19.75 -5.75 12.64
N GLU A 205 18.93 -4.72 12.49
CA GLU A 205 17.78 -4.75 11.56
C GLU A 205 18.24 -4.95 10.11
N LYS A 206 19.24 -4.17 9.67
CA LYS A 206 19.79 -4.26 8.31
C LYS A 206 20.44 -5.62 8.03
N LEU A 207 21.18 -6.14 9.02
CA LEU A 207 21.80 -7.45 8.90
C LEU A 207 20.76 -8.56 8.81
N PHE A 208 19.78 -8.56 9.69
CA PHE A 208 18.72 -9.58 9.72
C PHE A 208 17.80 -9.52 8.49
N SER A 209 17.43 -8.33 8.02
CA SER A 209 16.57 -8.17 6.85
C SER A 209 17.19 -8.77 5.59
N LYS A 210 18.52 -8.71 5.46
CA LYS A 210 19.26 -9.25 4.32
C LYS A 210 19.50 -10.77 4.36
N MET A 211 19.21 -11.41 5.48
CA MET A 211 19.28 -12.87 5.55
C MET A 211 18.28 -13.50 4.58
N ASP A 212 18.67 -14.59 3.95
CA ASP A 212 17.78 -15.36 3.09
C ASP A 212 16.63 -15.98 3.88
N ASP A 213 15.47 -16.07 3.23
CA ASP A 213 14.28 -16.64 3.85
C ASP A 213 14.44 -18.16 4.02
N GLY A 214 14.46 -18.60 5.28
CA GLY A 214 14.66 -19.97 5.66
C GLY A 214 14.18 -20.28 7.07
N PHE A 215 14.38 -21.52 7.50
CA PHE A 215 13.98 -21.96 8.84
C PHE A 215 14.65 -21.12 9.93
N LEU A 216 15.96 -20.90 9.84
CA LEU A 216 16.71 -20.11 10.82
C LEU A 216 16.19 -18.68 10.94
N LYS A 217 15.97 -17.97 9.81
CA LYS A 217 15.40 -16.63 9.81
C LYS A 217 14.03 -16.59 10.49
N ARG A 218 13.18 -17.60 10.25
CA ARG A 218 11.86 -17.71 10.90
C ARG A 218 11.97 -17.88 12.41
N VAL A 219 12.90 -18.75 12.88
CA VAL A 219 13.15 -18.94 14.31
C VAL A 219 13.68 -17.65 14.95
N PHE A 220 14.70 -17.00 14.37
CA PHE A 220 15.22 -15.73 14.86
C PHE A 220 14.18 -14.62 14.87
N ASN A 221 13.35 -14.54 13.81
CA ASN A 221 12.24 -13.58 13.78
C ASN A 221 11.29 -13.80 14.96
N ARG A 222 10.89 -15.03 15.20
CA ARG A 222 9.96 -15.35 16.29
C ARG A 222 10.52 -15.04 17.68
N LEU A 223 11.81 -15.27 17.91
CA LEU A 223 12.44 -15.13 19.22
C LEU A 223 12.91 -13.70 19.50
N PHE A 224 13.50 -13.02 18.51
CA PHE A 224 14.26 -11.79 18.72
C PHE A 224 13.75 -10.57 17.98
N PHE A 225 13.19 -10.74 16.78
CA PHE A 225 12.81 -9.62 15.94
C PHE A 225 11.31 -9.34 15.95
N GLN A 226 10.46 -10.35 15.80
CA GLN A 226 8.99 -10.25 15.83
C GLN A 226 8.49 -9.19 14.83
N MET A 227 8.71 -9.43 13.53
CA MET A 227 8.28 -8.51 12.48
C MET A 227 6.76 -8.32 12.51
N LYS A 228 6.33 -7.06 12.50
CA LYS A 228 4.93 -6.63 12.44
C LYS A 228 4.72 -5.60 11.35
N TRP A 229 3.62 -5.74 10.64
CA TRP A 229 3.16 -4.79 9.62
C TRP A 229 2.02 -3.96 10.18
N THR A 230 1.96 -2.71 9.77
CA THR A 230 0.77 -1.89 10.00
C THR A 230 -0.27 -2.20 8.91
N ARG A 231 -0.78 -3.41 8.96
CA ARG A 231 -1.82 -3.97 8.10
C ARG A 231 -2.59 -5.03 8.89
N VAL A 232 -3.90 -5.12 8.65
CA VAL A 232 -4.74 -6.15 9.28
C VAL A 232 -4.57 -7.48 8.55
N PHE A 233 -4.11 -8.49 9.27
CA PHE A 233 -4.06 -9.88 8.83
C PHE A 233 -5.03 -10.72 9.69
N PRO A 234 -5.38 -11.95 9.26
CA PRO A 234 -6.24 -12.84 10.05
C PRO A 234 -5.77 -13.08 11.49
N GLU A 235 -4.47 -13.06 11.72
CA GLU A 235 -3.82 -13.27 13.02
C GLU A 235 -3.51 -11.99 13.79
N SER A 236 -3.84 -10.83 13.24
CA SER A 236 -3.60 -9.53 13.91
C SER A 236 -4.37 -9.43 15.22
N SER A 237 -3.81 -8.76 16.19
CA SER A 237 -4.35 -8.61 17.53
C SER A 237 -4.05 -7.25 18.15
N VAL A 238 -4.83 -6.89 19.16
CA VAL A 238 -4.60 -5.69 19.99
C VAL A 238 -3.16 -5.60 20.51
N SER A 239 -2.53 -6.73 20.84
CA SER A 239 -1.15 -6.74 21.31
C SER A 239 -0.16 -6.31 20.23
N ASP A 240 -0.46 -6.59 18.96
CA ASP A 240 0.39 -6.19 17.84
C ASP A 240 0.34 -4.68 17.62
N TRP A 241 -0.85 -4.09 17.70
CA TRP A 241 -1.00 -2.62 17.58
C TRP A 241 -0.28 -1.88 18.70
N LYS A 242 -0.40 -2.35 19.94
CA LYS A 242 0.34 -1.79 21.09
C LYS A 242 1.86 -1.93 20.93
N ARG A 243 2.36 -3.04 20.39
CA ARG A 243 3.79 -3.24 20.14
C ARG A 243 4.31 -2.33 19.02
N ILE A 244 3.54 -2.20 17.92
CA ILE A 244 3.88 -1.28 16.82
C ILE A 244 3.97 0.14 17.36
N LEU A 245 2.94 0.63 18.06
CA LEU A 245 2.91 1.96 18.65
C LEU A 245 4.09 2.20 19.59
N LYS A 246 4.32 1.30 20.55
CA LYS A 246 5.44 1.40 21.50
C LYS A 246 6.79 1.45 20.78
N THR A 247 6.95 0.64 19.72
CA THR A 247 8.20 0.61 18.96
C THR A 247 8.38 1.88 18.15
N ALA A 248 7.33 2.39 17.52
CA ALA A 248 7.34 3.64 16.78
C ALA A 248 7.71 4.82 17.69
N GLN A 249 7.07 4.94 18.85
CA GLN A 249 7.35 5.97 19.86
C GLN A 249 8.80 5.87 20.39
N LYS A 250 9.26 4.67 20.79
CA LYS A 250 10.64 4.44 21.27
C LYS A 250 11.70 4.87 20.25
N ASN A 251 11.38 4.76 18.95
CA ASN A 251 12.28 5.12 17.87
C ASN A 251 12.01 6.52 17.30
N ASN A 252 11.09 7.30 17.86
CA ASN A 252 10.69 8.62 17.36
C ASN A 252 10.38 8.59 15.85
N LEU A 253 9.53 7.64 15.42
CA LEU A 253 9.06 7.63 14.04
C LEU A 253 8.11 8.81 13.83
N PRO A 254 8.29 9.61 12.75
CA PRO A 254 7.44 10.77 12.49
C PRO A 254 6.03 10.37 12.02
N VAL A 255 5.88 9.15 11.49
CA VAL A 255 4.62 8.64 10.96
C VAL A 255 4.53 7.12 11.12
N ILE A 256 3.30 6.63 11.27
CA ILE A 256 2.93 5.22 11.10
C ILE A 256 2.05 5.15 9.86
N GLU A 257 2.61 4.66 8.75
CA GLU A 257 1.83 4.43 7.54
C GLU A 257 1.12 3.08 7.64
N PHE A 258 -0.19 3.10 7.43
CA PHE A 258 -1.09 1.94 7.44
C PHE A 258 -1.69 1.74 6.06
N MET A 259 -1.89 0.49 5.65
CA MET A 259 -2.60 0.19 4.42
C MET A 259 -3.60 -0.96 4.56
N ILE A 260 -4.68 -0.87 3.78
CA ILE A 260 -5.65 -1.94 3.57
C ILE A 260 -6.14 -1.89 2.12
N HIS A 261 -6.52 -3.03 1.57
CA HIS A 261 -7.19 -3.06 0.26
C HIS A 261 -8.70 -3.00 0.43
N SER A 262 -9.38 -2.27 -0.45
CA SER A 262 -10.85 -2.23 -0.46
C SER A 262 -11.48 -3.62 -0.59
N SER A 263 -10.82 -4.55 -1.28
CA SER A 263 -11.23 -5.96 -1.37
C SER A 263 -11.24 -6.69 -0.02
N GLU A 264 -10.51 -6.21 0.98
CA GLU A 264 -10.50 -6.79 2.33
C GLU A 264 -11.68 -6.30 3.19
N LEU A 265 -12.42 -5.30 2.70
CA LEU A 265 -13.60 -4.72 3.35
C LEU A 265 -14.92 -5.35 2.87
N SER A 266 -14.85 -6.27 1.93
CA SER A 266 -16.00 -6.99 1.35
C SER A 266 -15.83 -8.50 1.47
N SER A 267 -16.94 -9.20 1.66
CA SER A 267 -16.93 -10.67 1.70
C SER A 267 -16.71 -11.26 0.31
N GLY A 268 -15.84 -12.28 0.23
CA GLY A 268 -15.58 -13.02 -1.01
C GLY A 268 -14.66 -12.34 -2.02
N THR A 269 -14.19 -11.12 -1.76
CA THR A 269 -13.34 -10.33 -2.68
C THR A 269 -11.85 -10.35 -2.31
N SER A 270 -11.50 -10.99 -1.21
CA SER A 270 -10.12 -11.18 -0.75
C SER A 270 -9.90 -12.57 -0.18
N PRO A 271 -8.70 -13.16 -0.31
CA PRO A 271 -8.39 -14.42 0.33
C PRO A 271 -8.46 -14.36 1.87
N TYR A 272 -8.39 -13.17 2.45
CA TYR A 272 -8.45 -12.93 3.89
C TYR A 272 -9.87 -12.71 4.43
N THR A 273 -10.82 -12.35 3.55
CA THR A 273 -12.20 -12.02 3.90
C THR A 273 -13.20 -12.80 3.04
N LYS A 274 -13.16 -14.14 3.18
CA LYS A 274 -14.02 -15.05 2.42
C LYS A 274 -15.47 -15.04 2.89
N THR A 275 -15.72 -14.71 4.15
CA THR A 275 -17.04 -14.73 4.77
C THR A 275 -17.38 -13.39 5.45
N PRO A 276 -18.67 -13.10 5.70
CA PRO A 276 -19.07 -11.90 6.45
C PRO A 276 -18.39 -11.81 7.83
N GLU A 277 -18.23 -12.91 8.55
CA GLU A 277 -17.59 -12.94 9.86
C GLU A 277 -16.12 -12.57 9.79
N SER A 278 -15.44 -12.94 8.70
CA SER A 278 -14.05 -12.53 8.47
C SER A 278 -13.92 -11.02 8.18
N VAL A 279 -14.91 -10.41 7.52
CA VAL A 279 -15.00 -8.95 7.34
C VAL A 279 -15.22 -8.26 8.69
N GLU A 280 -16.16 -8.75 9.51
CA GLU A 280 -16.41 -8.19 10.85
C GLU A 280 -15.17 -8.26 11.75
N ARG A 281 -14.36 -9.30 11.61
CA ARG A 281 -13.08 -9.38 12.31
C ARG A 281 -12.11 -8.29 11.83
N VAL A 282 -12.01 -8.06 10.51
CA VAL A 282 -11.17 -6.97 9.97
C VAL A 282 -11.61 -5.63 10.54
N TYR A 283 -12.90 -5.31 10.52
CA TYR A 283 -13.42 -4.04 11.08
C TYR A 283 -13.15 -3.90 12.58
N ARG A 284 -13.29 -4.97 13.34
CA ARG A 284 -12.96 -4.97 14.78
C ARG A 284 -11.46 -4.69 15.02
N GLU A 285 -10.58 -5.26 14.22
CA GLU A 285 -9.14 -5.00 14.35
C GLU A 285 -8.75 -3.61 13.85
N LEU A 286 -9.40 -3.10 12.80
CA LEU A 286 -9.25 -1.71 12.38
C LEU A 286 -9.67 -0.74 13.49
N GLU A 287 -10.82 -0.96 14.10
CA GLU A 287 -11.32 -0.14 15.20
C GLU A 287 -10.41 -0.20 16.43
N ASN A 288 -9.91 -1.39 16.79
CA ASN A 288 -8.92 -1.55 17.87
C ASN A 288 -7.64 -0.75 17.57
N MET A 289 -7.12 -0.84 16.37
CA MET A 289 -5.91 -0.13 15.94
C MET A 289 -6.13 1.40 15.99
N PHE A 290 -7.21 1.90 15.37
CA PHE A 290 -7.51 3.33 15.30
C PHE A 290 -7.73 3.91 16.69
N ARG A 291 -8.46 3.21 17.56
CA ARG A 291 -8.64 3.61 18.95
C ARG A 291 -7.32 3.72 19.70
N ILE A 292 -6.45 2.69 19.62
CA ILE A 292 -5.14 2.69 20.29
C ILE A 292 -4.27 3.85 19.80
N PHE A 293 -4.26 4.12 18.50
CA PHE A 293 -3.45 5.20 17.93
C PHE A 293 -4.02 6.58 18.28
N SER A 294 -5.33 6.76 18.22
CA SER A 294 -6.00 8.00 18.61
C SER A 294 -5.84 8.30 20.11
N GLU A 295 -6.01 7.28 20.99
CA GLU A 295 -5.76 7.43 22.44
C GLU A 295 -4.31 7.81 22.76
N ALA A 296 -3.36 7.47 21.89
CA ALA A 296 -1.96 7.88 22.00
C ALA A 296 -1.65 9.26 21.41
N GLY A 297 -2.66 9.97 20.94
CA GLY A 297 -2.53 11.32 20.36
C GLY A 297 -2.09 11.35 18.90
N LEU A 298 -2.12 10.21 18.17
CA LEU A 298 -1.88 10.22 16.74
C LEU A 298 -3.09 10.78 16.01
N VAL A 299 -2.84 11.61 15.00
CA VAL A 299 -3.87 12.12 14.09
C VAL A 299 -3.65 11.51 12.71
N GLY A 300 -4.75 11.17 12.02
CA GLY A 300 -4.67 10.69 10.65
C GLY A 300 -4.61 11.86 9.67
N ILE A 301 -3.67 11.78 8.75
CA ILE A 301 -3.42 12.82 7.76
C ILE A 301 -3.24 12.19 6.37
N GLY A 302 -3.69 12.86 5.32
CA GLY A 302 -3.44 12.43 3.94
C GLY A 302 -1.94 12.41 3.60
N LEU A 303 -1.53 11.54 2.69
CA LEU A 303 -0.12 11.39 2.30
C LEU A 303 0.49 12.68 1.77
N SER A 304 -0.25 13.38 0.91
CA SER A 304 0.22 14.65 0.35
C SER A 304 0.32 15.77 1.40
N ASP A 305 -0.59 15.81 2.36
CA ASP A 305 -0.52 16.78 3.44
C ASP A 305 0.65 16.47 4.38
N PHE A 306 0.92 15.18 4.64
CA PHE A 306 2.12 14.78 5.37
C PHE A 306 3.42 15.20 4.65
N ALA A 307 3.47 15.07 3.33
CA ALA A 307 4.65 15.44 2.56
C ALA A 307 4.90 16.97 2.46
N ARG A 308 3.85 17.78 2.68
CA ARG A 308 3.95 19.27 2.68
C ARG A 308 4.35 19.86 4.03
N ASN A 309 4.18 19.11 5.13
CA ASN A 309 4.51 19.52 6.50
C ASN A 309 5.93 19.10 6.88
#